data_af6c11dbe8ae27d359d33ea268518860
#
_entry.id   af6c11dbe8ae27d359d33ea268518860
#
_cell.length_a   1.000
_cell.length_b   1.000
_cell.length_c   1.000
_cell.angle_alpha   90.00
_cell.angle_beta   90.00
_cell.angle_gamma   90.00
#
_symmetry.space_group_name_H-M   'P 1'
#
loop_
_entity.id
_entity.type
_entity.pdbx_description
1 polymer ?
#
loop_
_entity_poly.entity_id
_entity_poly.type
_entity_poly.pdbx_seq_one_letter_code
_entity_poly.pdbx_strand_id
1 'polypeptide(L)'
;MCGRYTAAKDFGELIKLMGIVMARVPFFAPRYNIAPTQMAPVIFHERHPLSSNFGAAGQPAVKLMRWGLIPSWAKDESVGNALINARSETIESRTAFREAFKHRRCLIPADSFYEWKEMHGERQPFRVMLKSGEPFCFAGLWDRWVKPPAAGKFDTDLDEAPASETIESFTIITRAANAAIAPLHDRMPVIIPPNHFGWWLKDDDGRNGSHKMAMGHPLDEPLKIYPVSDLVNSPTLDDPRCIEPVRIDRDMFERQWWGDG
;
A
#
# COMPACT_ATOMS: atom_id res chain seq x y z
N MET A 1 -12.41 0.34 -3.60
CA MET A 1 -10.93 0.50 -3.78
C MET A 1 -10.32 0.62 -2.40
N CYS A 2 -9.22 -0.11 -2.13
CA CYS A 2 -8.55 -0.05 -0.83
C CYS A 2 -8.15 1.39 -0.49
N GLY A 3 -8.93 2.05 0.35
CA GLY A 3 -8.74 3.44 0.75
C GLY A 3 -8.38 3.59 2.23
N ARG A 4 -8.29 2.49 2.96
CA ARG A 4 -8.00 2.46 4.38
C ARG A 4 -7.44 1.09 4.79
N TYR A 5 -6.42 1.05 5.67
CA TYR A 5 -5.89 -0.23 6.16
C TYR A 5 -5.31 -0.10 7.57
N THR A 6 -4.92 -1.22 8.15
CA THR A 6 -4.31 -1.30 9.48
C THR A 6 -2.90 -1.86 9.43
N ALA A 7 -2.06 -1.38 10.32
CA ALA A 7 -0.72 -1.85 10.59
C ALA A 7 -0.55 -1.91 12.12
N ALA A 8 -1.38 -2.72 12.79
CA ALA A 8 -1.48 -2.78 14.24
C ALA A 8 -0.68 -3.95 14.85
N LYS A 9 -0.31 -4.94 14.04
CA LYS A 9 0.48 -6.08 14.46
C LYS A 9 1.97 -5.84 14.37
N ASP A 10 2.75 -6.67 15.05
CA ASP A 10 4.19 -6.73 14.88
C ASP A 10 4.55 -7.31 13.51
N PHE A 11 5.34 -6.58 12.74
CA PHE A 11 5.87 -7.00 11.44
C PHE A 11 7.29 -7.55 11.53
N GLY A 12 7.82 -7.76 12.73
CA GLY A 12 9.20 -8.20 12.94
C GLY A 12 9.56 -9.45 12.16
N GLU A 13 8.66 -10.43 12.09
CA GLU A 13 8.90 -11.66 11.34
C GLU A 13 8.92 -11.41 9.82
N LEU A 14 8.00 -10.60 9.27
CA LEU A 14 8.03 -10.24 7.85
C LEU A 14 9.31 -9.50 7.47
N ILE A 15 9.77 -8.61 8.34
CA ILE A 15 11.00 -7.83 8.16
C ILE A 15 12.24 -8.76 8.20
N LYS A 16 12.29 -9.71 9.13
CA LYS A 16 13.36 -10.71 9.23
C LYS A 16 13.44 -11.60 7.99
N LEU A 17 12.30 -12.02 7.43
CA LEU A 17 12.25 -12.81 6.19
C LEU A 17 12.90 -12.08 5.01
N MET A 18 12.94 -10.74 5.05
CA MET A 18 13.61 -9.92 4.05
C MET A 18 15.11 -9.72 4.31
N GLY A 19 15.66 -10.29 5.39
CA GLY A 19 17.05 -10.08 5.78
C GLY A 19 17.37 -8.69 6.31
N ILE A 20 16.35 -7.91 6.71
CA ILE A 20 16.52 -6.56 7.23
C ILE A 20 16.92 -6.60 8.69
N VAL A 21 17.97 -5.86 9.04
CA VAL A 21 18.41 -5.72 10.43
C VAL A 21 17.45 -4.81 11.18
N MET A 22 16.79 -5.33 12.21
CA MET A 22 15.76 -4.61 13.00
C MET A 22 16.24 -3.26 13.56
N ALA A 23 17.51 -3.14 13.93
CA ALA A 23 18.08 -1.86 14.42
C ALA A 23 18.05 -0.72 13.37
N ARG A 24 17.82 -1.04 12.09
CA ARG A 24 17.70 -0.06 11.00
C ARG A 24 16.26 0.23 10.61
N VAL A 25 15.30 -0.40 11.26
CA VAL A 25 13.87 -0.18 11.01
C VAL A 25 13.41 1.03 11.82
N PRO A 26 12.82 2.05 11.19
CA PRO A 26 12.26 3.18 11.93
C PRO A 26 11.14 2.69 12.86
N PHE A 27 11.07 3.26 14.05
CA PHE A 27 9.96 2.99 14.95
C PHE A 27 8.65 3.50 14.35
N PHE A 28 7.63 2.67 14.38
CA PHE A 28 6.26 3.06 14.09
C PHE A 28 5.31 2.40 15.08
N ALA A 29 4.41 3.20 15.65
CA ALA A 29 3.40 2.71 16.57
C ALA A 29 2.33 1.88 15.81
N PRO A 30 1.63 0.97 16.49
CA PRO A 30 0.45 0.31 15.91
C PRO A 30 -0.54 1.32 15.33
N ARG A 31 -1.01 1.06 14.12
CA ARG A 31 -1.95 1.91 13.40
C ARG A 31 -3.21 1.14 13.04
N TYR A 32 -4.35 1.69 13.40
CA TYR A 32 -5.67 1.05 13.25
C TYR A 32 -6.48 1.65 12.11
N ASN A 33 -6.05 2.77 11.55
CA ASN A 33 -6.83 3.52 10.57
C ASN A 33 -5.94 4.38 9.65
N ILE A 34 -5.02 3.74 8.92
CA ILE A 34 -4.15 4.44 7.98
C ILE A 34 -4.98 4.91 6.79
N ALA A 35 -4.94 6.21 6.52
CA ALA A 35 -5.66 6.87 5.43
C ALA A 35 -4.68 7.45 4.38
N PRO A 36 -5.16 7.73 3.15
CA PRO A 36 -4.39 8.46 2.15
C PRO A 36 -3.76 9.73 2.72
N THR A 37 -2.62 10.12 2.20
CA THR A 37 -1.74 11.23 2.59
C THR A 37 -0.95 11.03 3.90
N GLN A 38 -1.28 10.03 4.69
CA GLN A 38 -0.54 9.71 5.90
C GLN A 38 0.75 8.94 5.60
N MET A 39 1.71 9.03 6.54
CA MET A 39 2.95 8.27 6.49
C MET A 39 2.73 6.84 6.98
N ALA A 40 3.33 5.87 6.28
CA ALA A 40 3.25 4.46 6.66
C ALA A 40 4.56 3.73 6.30
N PRO A 41 4.85 2.60 6.95
CA PRO A 41 6.05 1.81 6.67
C PRO A 41 5.97 1.16 5.28
N VAL A 42 7.07 1.24 4.56
CA VAL A 42 7.25 0.65 3.23
C VAL A 42 8.58 -0.11 3.20
N ILE A 43 8.54 -1.35 2.74
CA ILE A 43 9.72 -2.20 2.52
C ILE A 43 10.06 -2.12 1.03
N PHE A 44 11.31 -1.81 0.71
CA PHE A 44 11.78 -1.66 -0.67
C PHE A 44 13.27 -2.02 -0.77
N HIS A 45 13.77 -2.14 -2.00
CA HIS A 45 15.22 -2.25 -2.22
C HIS A 45 15.81 -0.86 -2.46
N GLU A 46 16.72 -0.44 -1.57
CA GLU A 46 17.47 0.80 -1.73
C GLU A 46 18.62 0.59 -2.71
N ARG A 47 18.61 1.31 -3.83
CA ARG A 47 19.72 1.30 -4.77
C ARG A 47 20.83 2.21 -4.24
N HIS A 48 22.04 1.67 -4.20
CA HIS A 48 23.21 2.49 -3.86
C HIS A 48 23.47 3.48 -5.02
N PRO A 49 23.60 4.80 -4.76
CA PRO A 49 23.77 5.80 -5.83
C PRO A 49 25.00 5.59 -6.73
N LEU A 50 26.03 4.88 -6.22
CA LEU A 50 27.29 4.60 -6.91
C LEU A 50 27.32 3.22 -7.57
N SER A 51 26.27 2.43 -7.51
CA SER A 51 26.19 1.14 -8.16
C SER A 51 25.84 1.35 -9.64
N SER A 52 26.87 1.46 -10.46
CA SER A 52 26.73 1.49 -11.94
C SER A 52 26.37 0.12 -12.55
N ASN A 53 26.34 -0.93 -11.74
CA ASN A 53 25.96 -2.27 -12.19
C ASN A 53 24.44 -2.41 -12.19
N PHE A 54 23.85 -2.28 -13.37
CA PHE A 54 22.50 -2.77 -13.64
C PHE A 54 22.42 -4.24 -13.21
N GLY A 55 21.62 -4.54 -12.16
CA GLY A 55 21.42 -5.90 -11.66
C GLY A 55 21.99 -6.20 -10.27
N ALA A 56 22.72 -5.28 -9.62
CA ALA A 56 22.97 -5.40 -8.19
C ALA A 56 21.66 -5.12 -7.45
N ALA A 57 21.04 -6.16 -6.87
CA ALA A 57 19.88 -6.00 -6.00
C ALA A 57 20.28 -5.03 -4.88
N GLY A 58 19.54 -3.92 -4.74
CA GLY A 58 19.70 -3.01 -3.62
C GLY A 58 19.50 -3.75 -2.30
N GLN A 59 20.02 -3.20 -1.20
CA GLN A 59 19.75 -3.78 0.12
C GLN A 59 18.29 -3.51 0.51
N PRO A 60 17.61 -4.49 1.11
CA PRO A 60 16.26 -4.27 1.61
C PRO A 60 16.29 -3.25 2.76
N ALA A 61 15.35 -2.33 2.74
CA ALA A 61 15.22 -1.24 3.71
C ALA A 61 13.76 -0.98 4.05
N VAL A 62 13.52 -0.36 5.21
CA VAL A 62 12.20 0.13 5.62
C VAL A 62 12.26 1.63 5.82
N LYS A 63 11.31 2.36 5.24
CA LYS A 63 11.12 3.79 5.46
C LYS A 63 9.65 4.12 5.68
N LEU A 64 9.39 5.26 6.33
CA LEU A 64 8.07 5.85 6.32
C LEU A 64 7.91 6.67 5.04
N MET A 65 6.88 6.35 4.25
CA MET A 65 6.55 7.05 3.01
C MET A 65 5.10 7.53 3.03
N ARG A 66 4.81 8.61 2.30
CA ARG A 66 3.46 9.16 2.16
C ARG A 66 2.60 8.28 1.27
N TRP A 67 1.40 7.91 1.72
CA TRP A 67 0.44 7.20 0.86
C TRP A 67 -0.24 8.14 -0.13
N GLY A 68 -0.10 7.82 -1.40
CA GLY A 68 -0.52 8.61 -2.55
C GLY A 68 0.69 8.99 -3.38
N LEU A 69 0.96 8.21 -4.43
CA LEU A 69 2.16 8.32 -5.27
C LEU A 69 2.26 9.69 -5.92
N ILE A 70 3.37 10.37 -5.70
CA ILE A 70 3.72 11.59 -6.42
C ILE A 70 4.82 11.21 -7.42
N PRO A 71 4.49 11.10 -8.72
CA PRO A 71 5.50 10.77 -9.71
C PRO A 71 6.60 11.82 -9.75
N SER A 72 7.86 11.40 -9.99
CA SER A 72 9.03 12.30 -9.99
C SER A 72 8.92 13.48 -10.96
N TRP A 73 8.12 13.36 -12.01
CA TRP A 73 7.83 14.40 -13.00
C TRP A 73 6.65 15.32 -12.64
N ALA A 74 5.93 15.06 -11.54
CA ALA A 74 4.75 15.84 -11.17
C ALA A 74 5.13 17.30 -10.87
N LYS A 75 4.27 18.23 -11.28
CA LYS A 75 4.46 19.65 -11.03
C LYS A 75 4.05 20.05 -9.61
N ASP A 76 3.15 19.26 -9.02
CA ASP A 76 2.54 19.54 -7.72
C ASP A 76 2.30 18.25 -6.94
N GLU A 77 2.43 18.30 -5.63
CA GLU A 77 2.26 17.15 -4.75
C GLU A 77 0.82 16.65 -4.65
N SER A 78 -0.17 17.49 -4.97
CA SER A 78 -1.59 17.14 -4.90
C SER A 78 -1.98 16.01 -5.86
N VAL A 79 -1.19 15.78 -6.90
CA VAL A 79 -1.35 14.63 -7.82
C VAL A 79 -1.40 13.32 -7.04
N GLY A 80 -0.66 13.19 -5.95
CA GLY A 80 -0.65 12.01 -5.09
C GLY A 80 -2.02 11.69 -4.48
N ASN A 81 -2.89 12.67 -4.26
CA ASN A 81 -4.21 12.45 -3.67
C ASN A 81 -5.12 11.58 -4.55
N ALA A 82 -4.91 11.59 -5.87
CA ALA A 82 -5.62 10.76 -6.84
C ALA A 82 -4.91 9.43 -7.14
N LEU A 83 -3.66 9.25 -6.71
CA LEU A 83 -2.83 8.10 -7.04
C LEU A 83 -2.58 7.19 -5.81
N ILE A 84 -3.59 7.02 -4.98
CA ILE A 84 -3.55 6.12 -3.81
C ILE A 84 -3.57 4.63 -4.21
N ASN A 85 -4.14 4.31 -5.38
CA ASN A 85 -4.19 2.96 -5.93
C ASN A 85 -3.78 2.93 -7.40
N ALA A 86 -3.08 1.84 -7.79
CA ALA A 86 -2.72 1.51 -9.16
C ALA A 86 -3.43 0.21 -9.59
N ARG A 87 -4.13 0.22 -10.72
CA ARG A 87 -4.77 -1.00 -11.25
C ARG A 87 -3.74 -1.90 -11.92
N SER A 88 -3.66 -3.17 -11.52
CA SER A 88 -2.73 -4.16 -12.09
C SER A 88 -2.86 -4.31 -13.60
N GLU A 89 -4.07 -4.15 -14.13
CA GLU A 89 -4.39 -4.32 -15.55
C GLU A 89 -3.81 -3.20 -16.44
N THR A 90 -3.57 -2.03 -15.88
CA THR A 90 -3.12 -0.84 -16.63
C THR A 90 -1.80 -0.25 -16.13
N ILE A 91 -1.18 -0.88 -15.13
CA ILE A 91 0.00 -0.34 -14.44
C ILE A 91 1.19 -0.13 -15.38
N GLU A 92 1.37 -1.00 -16.37
CA GLU A 92 2.46 -0.92 -17.36
C GLU A 92 2.26 0.18 -18.40
N SER A 93 1.02 0.58 -18.67
CA SER A 93 0.69 1.56 -19.71
C SER A 93 0.52 2.98 -19.17
N ARG A 94 0.08 3.13 -17.90
CA ARG A 94 -0.14 4.45 -17.32
C ARG A 94 1.16 5.15 -16.96
N THR A 95 1.34 6.36 -17.48
CA THR A 95 2.54 7.20 -17.29
C THR A 95 2.90 7.37 -15.81
N ALA A 96 1.89 7.50 -14.93
CA ALA A 96 2.10 7.69 -13.51
C ALA A 96 2.77 6.48 -12.81
N PHE A 97 2.63 5.27 -13.37
CA PHE A 97 3.06 4.03 -12.71
C PHE A 97 4.15 3.26 -13.47
N ARG A 98 4.22 3.42 -14.78
CA ARG A 98 5.05 2.60 -15.67
C ARG A 98 6.52 2.50 -15.24
N GLU A 99 7.14 3.61 -14.90
CA GLU A 99 8.56 3.62 -14.50
C GLU A 99 8.75 3.10 -13.06
N ALA A 100 7.81 3.41 -12.17
CA ALA A 100 7.83 2.85 -10.81
C ALA A 100 7.59 1.33 -10.83
N PHE A 101 6.74 0.82 -11.71
CA PHE A 101 6.48 -0.61 -11.86
C PHE A 101 7.71 -1.39 -12.32
N LYS A 102 8.55 -0.79 -13.18
CA LYS A 102 9.81 -1.42 -13.61
C LYS A 102 10.86 -1.46 -12.51
N HIS A 103 11.02 -0.36 -11.76
CA HIS A 103 12.22 -0.11 -10.98
C HIS A 103 12.00 0.19 -9.50
N ARG A 104 10.79 0.51 -9.08
CA ARG A 104 10.46 1.00 -7.72
C ARG A 104 9.24 0.28 -7.14
N ARG A 105 9.32 -1.06 -7.18
CA ARG A 105 8.36 -1.91 -6.49
C ARG A 105 8.66 -1.93 -5.00
N CYS A 106 7.61 -2.02 -4.20
CA CYS A 106 7.71 -2.08 -2.75
C CYS A 106 6.64 -2.99 -2.15
N LEU A 107 6.81 -3.32 -0.88
CA LEU A 107 5.85 -4.05 -0.07
C LEU A 107 5.35 -3.12 1.04
N ILE A 108 4.04 -3.12 1.27
CA ILE A 108 3.41 -2.32 2.32
C ILE A 108 2.89 -3.29 3.39
N PRO A 109 3.55 -3.36 4.58
CA PRO A 109 3.08 -4.19 5.68
C PRO A 109 1.69 -3.77 6.15
N ALA A 110 0.82 -4.76 6.34
CA ALA A 110 -0.55 -4.60 6.80
C ALA A 110 -1.02 -5.86 7.55
N ASP A 111 -2.03 -5.73 8.36
CA ASP A 111 -2.73 -6.87 8.99
C ASP A 111 -4.21 -6.92 8.63
N SER A 112 -4.76 -5.87 8.06
CA SER A 112 -6.10 -5.85 7.47
C SER A 112 -6.31 -4.59 6.62
N PHE A 113 -7.40 -4.56 5.88
CA PHE A 113 -7.90 -3.38 5.19
C PHE A 113 -9.40 -3.23 5.37
N TYR A 114 -9.92 -2.08 5.01
CA TYR A 114 -11.34 -1.79 5.10
C TYR A 114 -11.94 -1.62 3.71
N GLU A 115 -13.17 -2.11 3.57
CA GLU A 115 -14.05 -1.83 2.43
C GLU A 115 -15.45 -1.50 2.95
N TRP A 116 -16.20 -0.74 2.16
CA TRP A 116 -17.51 -0.26 2.54
C TRP A 116 -18.57 -0.84 1.62
N LYS A 117 -19.62 -1.37 2.22
CA LYS A 117 -20.82 -1.80 1.50
C LYS A 117 -21.94 -0.82 1.79
N GLU A 118 -22.68 -0.44 0.76
CA GLU A 118 -23.92 0.30 0.93
C GLU A 118 -25.01 -0.66 1.42
N MET A 119 -25.59 -0.34 2.56
CA MET A 119 -26.65 -1.11 3.23
C MET A 119 -27.69 -0.13 3.73
N HIS A 120 -28.95 -0.24 3.23
CA HIS A 120 -30.07 0.63 3.65
C HIS A 120 -29.80 2.15 3.54
N GLY A 121 -29.04 2.58 2.52
CA GLY A 121 -28.69 3.97 2.33
C GLY A 121 -27.52 4.47 3.18
N GLU A 122 -26.92 3.60 4.00
CA GLU A 122 -25.73 3.88 4.77
C GLU A 122 -24.52 3.06 4.29
N ARG A 123 -23.32 3.59 4.49
CA ARG A 123 -22.07 2.90 4.13
C ARG A 123 -21.50 2.20 5.36
N GLN A 124 -21.78 0.90 5.48
CA GLN A 124 -21.25 0.06 6.53
C GLN A 124 -19.81 -0.35 6.23
N PRO A 125 -18.82 -0.02 7.09
CA PRO A 125 -17.46 -0.48 6.94
C PRO A 125 -17.30 -1.94 7.38
N PHE A 126 -16.47 -2.67 6.65
CA PHE A 126 -16.06 -4.05 6.95
C PHE A 126 -14.54 -4.11 7.03
N ARG A 127 -14.05 -4.82 8.04
CA ARG A 127 -12.64 -5.19 8.14
C ARG A 127 -12.40 -6.51 7.43
N VAL A 128 -11.35 -6.55 6.61
CA VAL A 128 -10.90 -7.72 5.85
C VAL A 128 -9.49 -8.08 6.30
N MET A 129 -9.27 -9.31 6.73
CA MET A 129 -7.98 -9.81 7.19
C MET A 129 -7.78 -11.27 6.78
N LEU A 130 -6.57 -11.79 6.89
CA LEU A 130 -6.33 -13.22 6.74
C LEU A 130 -7.03 -13.99 7.88
N LYS A 131 -7.55 -15.19 7.59
CA LYS A 131 -8.26 -16.00 8.60
C LYS A 131 -7.33 -16.44 9.72
N SER A 132 -6.04 -16.68 9.44
CA SER A 132 -5.00 -16.95 10.44
C SER A 132 -4.81 -15.78 11.41
N GLY A 133 -5.12 -14.57 10.96
CA GLY A 133 -4.80 -13.35 11.65
C GLY A 133 -3.37 -12.88 11.46
N GLU A 134 -2.54 -13.59 10.69
CA GLU A 134 -1.16 -13.19 10.43
C GLU A 134 -1.08 -11.89 9.63
N PRO A 135 -0.01 -11.08 9.83
CA PRO A 135 0.25 -9.92 8.99
C PRO A 135 0.68 -10.35 7.58
N PHE A 136 0.49 -9.45 6.62
CA PHE A 136 0.84 -9.65 5.23
C PHE A 136 1.40 -8.37 4.61
N CYS A 137 1.79 -8.42 3.33
CA CYS A 137 2.19 -7.23 2.60
C CYS A 137 1.32 -7.04 1.36
N PHE A 138 0.90 -5.78 1.13
CA PHE A 138 0.39 -5.40 -0.18
C PHE A 138 1.53 -5.19 -1.18
N ALA A 139 1.27 -5.49 -2.45
CA ALA A 139 2.10 -5.02 -3.54
C ALA A 139 1.94 -3.50 -3.71
N GLY A 140 3.04 -2.79 -3.86
CA GLY A 140 3.02 -1.37 -4.10
C GLY A 140 4.12 -0.88 -5.01
N LEU A 141 4.01 0.38 -5.36
CA LEU A 141 5.03 1.15 -6.06
C LEU A 141 5.37 2.37 -5.24
N TRP A 142 6.60 2.84 -5.35
CA TRP A 142 7.04 4.07 -4.70
C TRP A 142 7.75 4.98 -5.69
N ASP A 143 7.80 6.27 -5.39
CA ASP A 143 8.58 7.25 -6.14
C ASP A 143 9.12 8.32 -5.21
N ARG A 144 10.14 9.02 -5.69
CA ARG A 144 10.75 10.18 -5.04
C ARG A 144 10.47 11.41 -5.88
N TRP A 145 9.76 12.35 -5.31
CA TRP A 145 9.50 13.65 -5.89
C TRP A 145 10.31 14.72 -5.20
N VAL A 146 10.91 15.59 -5.99
CA VAL A 146 11.66 16.76 -5.53
C VAL A 146 10.84 17.98 -5.86
N LYS A 147 10.52 18.77 -4.85
CA LYS A 147 9.71 19.99 -5.01
C LYS A 147 10.39 20.94 -5.99
N PRO A 148 9.71 21.32 -7.08
CA PRO A 148 10.26 22.32 -8.00
C PRO A 148 10.51 23.64 -7.27
N PRO A 149 11.58 24.38 -7.61
CA PRO A 149 11.82 25.71 -7.04
C PRO A 149 10.63 26.62 -7.39
N ALA A 150 10.25 27.50 -6.44
CA ALA A 150 9.21 28.48 -6.67
C ALA A 150 9.56 29.36 -7.86
N ALA A 151 8.66 29.48 -8.83
CA ALA A 151 8.86 30.32 -10.01
C ALA A 151 9.15 31.78 -9.55
N GLY A 152 10.32 32.34 -9.95
CA GLY A 152 10.67 33.73 -9.72
C GLY A 152 11.74 33.99 -8.65
N LYS A 153 12.30 32.99 -7.98
CA LYS A 153 13.47 33.17 -7.11
C LYS A 153 14.73 32.60 -7.79
N PHE A 154 15.26 33.29 -8.78
CA PHE A 154 16.69 33.23 -9.10
C PHE A 154 17.37 34.21 -8.13
N ASP A 155 17.68 33.78 -6.91
CA ASP A 155 18.58 34.53 -6.07
C ASP A 155 20.00 34.37 -6.65
N THR A 156 20.58 35.48 -7.07
CA THR A 156 21.93 35.57 -7.66
C THR A 156 23.02 35.50 -6.62
N ASP A 157 22.70 35.32 -5.34
CA ASP A 157 23.68 35.19 -4.28
C ASP A 157 24.02 33.69 -4.09
N LEU A 158 25.31 33.41 -4.27
CA LEU A 158 25.97 32.10 -4.25
C LEU A 158 25.99 31.38 -2.91
N ASP A 159 25.19 31.77 -1.94
CA ASP A 159 25.16 31.17 -0.62
C ASP A 159 23.96 30.23 -0.52
N GLU A 160 24.25 28.91 -0.52
CA GLU A 160 23.43 27.74 -0.15
C GLU A 160 21.99 27.75 -0.68
N ALA A 161 21.82 27.16 -1.86
CA ALA A 161 20.48 26.79 -2.32
C ALA A 161 19.78 25.98 -1.21
N PRO A 162 18.57 26.39 -0.75
CA PRO A 162 17.86 25.65 0.29
C PRO A 162 17.69 24.21 -0.16
N ALA A 163 17.98 23.26 0.74
CA ALA A 163 17.83 21.84 0.46
C ALA A 163 16.42 21.60 -0.12
N SER A 164 16.36 21.11 -1.36
CA SER A 164 15.09 20.88 -2.04
C SER A 164 14.27 19.88 -1.24
N GLU A 165 13.03 20.25 -0.89
CA GLU A 165 12.10 19.37 -0.19
C GLU A 165 11.86 18.11 -1.05
N THR A 166 12.13 16.96 -0.46
CA THR A 166 11.95 15.66 -1.13
C THR A 166 10.85 14.87 -0.43
N ILE A 167 9.88 14.37 -1.20
CA ILE A 167 8.80 13.52 -0.69
C ILE A 167 8.96 12.13 -1.32
N GLU A 168 9.12 11.10 -0.48
CA GLU A 168 8.99 9.70 -0.87
C GLU A 168 7.55 9.26 -0.63
N SER A 169 6.92 8.70 -1.66
CA SER A 169 5.50 8.36 -1.64
C SER A 169 5.23 7.02 -2.29
N PHE A 170 4.11 6.37 -1.93
CA PHE A 170 3.75 5.06 -2.44
C PHE A 170 2.28 4.96 -2.87
N THR A 171 1.98 3.94 -3.66
CA THR A 171 0.62 3.54 -4.05
C THR A 171 0.44 2.04 -3.82
N ILE A 172 -0.79 1.61 -3.52
CA ILE A 172 -1.16 0.20 -3.38
C ILE A 172 -1.68 -0.31 -4.73
N ILE A 173 -1.19 -1.47 -5.18
CA ILE A 173 -1.69 -2.11 -6.39
C ILE A 173 -2.99 -2.85 -6.06
N THR A 174 -3.98 -2.70 -6.93
CA THR A 174 -5.27 -3.39 -6.83
C THR A 174 -5.54 -4.23 -8.05
N ARG A 175 -6.34 -5.29 -7.87
CA ARG A 175 -6.81 -6.21 -8.90
C ARG A 175 -8.33 -6.42 -8.78
N ALA A 176 -8.94 -7.12 -9.73
CA ALA A 176 -10.32 -7.57 -9.59
C ALA A 176 -10.50 -8.37 -8.30
N ALA A 177 -11.62 -8.14 -7.62
CA ALA A 177 -11.96 -8.83 -6.39
C ALA A 177 -12.11 -10.35 -6.62
N ASN A 178 -11.69 -11.14 -5.63
CA ASN A 178 -12.03 -12.56 -5.60
C ASN A 178 -13.46 -12.76 -5.09
N ALA A 179 -13.96 -14.01 -5.10
CA ALA A 179 -15.32 -14.33 -4.68
C ALA A 179 -15.67 -13.88 -3.24
N ALA A 180 -14.67 -13.84 -2.35
CA ALA A 180 -14.89 -13.40 -0.96
C ALA A 180 -15.09 -11.88 -0.85
N ILE A 181 -14.42 -11.07 -1.68
CA ILE A 181 -14.48 -9.61 -1.63
C ILE A 181 -15.54 -9.04 -2.57
N ALA A 182 -15.87 -9.75 -3.67
CA ALA A 182 -16.83 -9.29 -4.67
C ALA A 182 -18.16 -8.77 -4.09
N PRO A 183 -18.75 -9.35 -3.03
CA PRO A 183 -19.95 -8.81 -2.39
C PRO A 183 -19.77 -7.44 -1.73
N LEU A 184 -18.53 -7.04 -1.39
CA LEU A 184 -18.21 -5.74 -0.80
C LEU A 184 -17.82 -4.70 -1.85
N HIS A 185 -16.93 -5.09 -2.76
CA HIS A 185 -16.33 -4.21 -3.76
C HIS A 185 -15.81 -5.01 -4.95
N ASP A 186 -15.81 -4.41 -6.14
CA ASP A 186 -15.30 -5.00 -7.39
C ASP A 186 -13.76 -5.11 -7.44
N ARG A 187 -13.07 -4.45 -6.52
CA ARG A 187 -11.60 -4.42 -6.43
C ARG A 187 -11.10 -4.90 -5.06
N MET A 188 -9.89 -5.46 -5.04
CA MET A 188 -9.15 -5.78 -3.82
C MET A 188 -7.67 -5.41 -3.99
N PRO A 189 -6.93 -5.15 -2.89
CA PRO A 189 -5.48 -4.97 -2.96
C PRO A 189 -4.81 -6.28 -3.36
N VAL A 190 -3.67 -6.18 -4.06
CA VAL A 190 -2.82 -7.34 -4.34
C VAL A 190 -2.02 -7.66 -3.08
N ILE A 191 -2.25 -8.82 -2.50
CA ILE A 191 -1.51 -9.35 -1.35
C ILE A 191 -0.40 -10.27 -1.90
N ILE A 192 0.84 -10.03 -1.51
CA ILE A 192 1.99 -10.85 -1.90
C ILE A 192 2.28 -11.83 -0.76
N PRO A 193 2.28 -13.15 -1.03
CA PRO A 193 2.69 -14.15 -0.04
C PRO A 193 4.18 -14.00 0.33
N PRO A 194 4.58 -14.32 1.57
CA PRO A 194 5.96 -14.16 2.03
C PRO A 194 7.02 -14.84 1.14
N ASN A 195 6.73 -16.03 0.62
CA ASN A 195 7.62 -16.77 -0.30
C ASN A 195 7.81 -16.09 -1.67
N HIS A 196 7.01 -15.06 -2.00
CA HIS A 196 7.10 -14.30 -3.24
C HIS A 196 7.66 -12.88 -3.05
N PHE A 197 8.00 -12.47 -1.83
CA PHE A 197 8.55 -11.13 -1.58
C PHE A 197 9.79 -10.84 -2.43
N GLY A 198 10.73 -11.79 -2.50
CA GLY A 198 11.94 -11.66 -3.31
C GLY A 198 11.65 -11.57 -4.80
N TRP A 199 10.62 -12.26 -5.31
CA TRP A 199 10.21 -12.16 -6.71
C TRP A 199 9.58 -10.81 -7.02
N TRP A 200 8.79 -10.28 -6.09
CA TRP A 200 8.16 -8.97 -6.25
C TRP A 200 9.17 -7.82 -6.23
N LEU A 201 10.10 -7.85 -5.27
CA LEU A 201 11.10 -6.79 -5.09
C LEU A 201 12.30 -6.89 -6.04
N LYS A 202 12.46 -8.02 -6.77
CA LYS A 202 13.60 -8.23 -7.65
C LYS A 202 13.61 -7.19 -8.77
N ASP A 203 14.73 -6.45 -8.84
CA ASP A 203 14.97 -5.48 -9.90
C ASP A 203 15.60 -6.19 -11.11
N ASP A 204 14.77 -6.66 -12.02
CA ASP A 204 15.16 -7.40 -13.22
C ASP A 204 14.75 -6.68 -14.51
N ASP A 205 14.51 -5.37 -14.46
CA ASP A 205 13.95 -4.56 -15.54
C ASP A 205 12.66 -5.15 -16.17
N GLY A 206 11.98 -6.00 -15.43
CA GLY A 206 10.77 -6.70 -15.88
C GLY A 206 11.01 -7.84 -16.87
N ARG A 207 12.26 -8.18 -17.20
CA ARG A 207 12.59 -9.16 -18.25
C ARG A 207 12.20 -10.59 -17.87
N ASN A 208 12.36 -10.96 -16.61
CA ASN A 208 12.10 -12.34 -16.15
C ASN A 208 10.63 -12.58 -15.75
N GLY A 209 9.81 -11.54 -15.70
CA GLY A 209 8.38 -11.65 -15.34
C GLY A 209 8.09 -12.13 -13.92
N SER A 210 9.10 -12.27 -13.04
CA SER A 210 8.94 -12.76 -11.68
C SER A 210 7.94 -11.94 -10.86
N HIS A 211 7.96 -10.62 -11.02
CA HIS A 211 7.01 -9.71 -10.38
C HIS A 211 5.57 -9.91 -10.88
N LYS A 212 5.37 -10.26 -12.17
CA LYS A 212 4.04 -10.59 -12.71
C LYS A 212 3.52 -11.90 -12.12
N MET A 213 4.40 -12.89 -11.95
CA MET A 213 4.04 -14.14 -11.29
C MET A 213 3.66 -13.90 -9.83
N ALA A 214 4.45 -13.12 -9.09
CA ALA A 214 4.14 -12.78 -7.70
C ALA A 214 2.80 -12.03 -7.58
N MET A 215 2.55 -11.06 -8.47
CA MET A 215 1.31 -10.28 -8.47
C MET A 215 0.09 -11.11 -8.92
N GLY A 216 0.28 -12.06 -9.86
CA GLY A 216 -0.76 -12.94 -10.38
C GLY A 216 -1.11 -14.10 -9.47
N HIS A 217 -0.27 -14.39 -8.47
CA HIS A 217 -0.50 -15.52 -7.56
C HIS A 217 -1.83 -15.36 -6.82
N PRO A 218 -2.67 -16.41 -6.78
CA PRO A 218 -3.89 -16.39 -5.98
C PRO A 218 -3.54 -16.24 -4.49
N LEU A 219 -4.45 -15.66 -3.74
CA LEU A 219 -4.35 -15.67 -2.28
C LEU A 219 -4.86 -17.04 -1.81
N ASP A 220 -3.94 -17.91 -1.39
CA ASP A 220 -4.27 -19.28 -0.98
C ASP A 220 -4.96 -19.32 0.38
N GLU A 221 -4.77 -18.29 1.20
CA GLU A 221 -5.36 -18.23 2.53
C GLU A 221 -6.75 -17.58 2.50
N PRO A 222 -7.75 -18.19 3.19
CA PRO A 222 -9.09 -17.62 3.32
C PRO A 222 -9.07 -16.27 4.03
N LEU A 223 -9.99 -15.40 3.63
CA LEU A 223 -10.21 -14.12 4.29
C LEU A 223 -11.28 -14.25 5.39
N LYS A 224 -11.08 -13.53 6.48
CA LYS A 224 -12.08 -13.24 7.51
C LYS A 224 -12.59 -11.82 7.31
N ILE A 225 -13.91 -11.69 7.19
CA ILE A 225 -14.59 -10.42 6.92
C ILE A 225 -15.64 -10.21 7.99
N TYR A 226 -15.69 -9.03 8.57
CA TYR A 226 -16.69 -8.68 9.58
C TYR A 226 -16.94 -7.18 9.63
N PRO A 227 -18.17 -6.76 10.01
CA PRO A 227 -18.51 -5.35 10.15
C PRO A 227 -17.80 -4.71 11.34
N VAL A 228 -17.41 -3.46 11.20
CA VAL A 228 -16.79 -2.65 12.23
C VAL A 228 -17.54 -1.32 12.41
N SER A 229 -17.21 -0.59 13.49
CA SER A 229 -17.80 0.70 13.77
C SER A 229 -17.51 1.73 12.67
N ASP A 230 -18.43 2.66 12.47
CA ASP A 230 -18.31 3.85 11.62
C ASP A 230 -17.22 4.83 12.11
N LEU A 231 -16.67 4.65 13.30
CA LEU A 231 -15.48 5.36 13.79
C LEU A 231 -14.34 5.37 12.76
N VAL A 232 -14.20 4.29 11.98
CA VAL A 232 -13.21 4.19 10.92
C VAL A 232 -13.42 5.22 9.80
N ASN A 233 -14.60 5.80 9.64
CA ASN A 233 -14.89 6.81 8.62
C ASN A 233 -14.09 8.10 8.83
N SER A 234 -13.75 8.45 10.10
CA SER A 234 -12.90 9.59 10.40
C SER A 234 -11.42 9.26 10.15
N PRO A 235 -10.75 9.86 9.16
CA PRO A 235 -9.33 9.58 8.89
C PRO A 235 -8.38 10.09 9.97
N THR A 236 -8.85 10.97 10.85
CA THR A 236 -8.09 11.51 11.97
C THR A 236 -8.16 10.64 13.23
N LEU A 237 -9.11 9.70 13.28
CA LEU A 237 -9.24 8.76 14.37
C LEU A 237 -8.42 7.51 14.08
N ASP A 238 -7.42 7.24 14.90
CA ASP A 238 -6.55 6.07 14.81
C ASP A 238 -6.55 5.36 16.17
N ASP A 239 -7.57 4.54 16.40
CA ASP A 239 -7.91 3.98 17.71
C ASP A 239 -8.23 2.48 17.58
N PRO A 240 -7.83 1.63 18.54
CA PRO A 240 -8.12 0.20 18.52
C PRO A 240 -9.60 -0.14 18.30
N ARG A 241 -10.54 0.71 18.73
CA ARG A 241 -11.97 0.53 18.50
C ARG A 241 -12.36 0.46 17.03
N CYS A 242 -11.54 1.01 16.12
CA CYS A 242 -11.77 0.90 14.67
C CYS A 242 -11.77 -0.56 14.16
N ILE A 243 -11.11 -1.48 14.88
CA ILE A 243 -10.98 -2.88 14.47
C ILE A 243 -11.95 -3.82 15.24
N GLU A 244 -12.71 -3.29 16.18
CA GLU A 244 -13.66 -4.09 16.97
C GLU A 244 -14.89 -4.45 16.13
N PRO A 245 -15.32 -5.74 16.18
CA PRO A 245 -16.51 -6.16 15.45
C PRO A 245 -17.77 -5.53 16.07
N VAL A 246 -18.65 -5.06 15.22
CA VAL A 246 -19.99 -4.62 15.63
C VAL A 246 -21.04 -5.66 15.24
N ARG A 247 -22.17 -5.70 15.97
CA ARG A 247 -23.31 -6.53 15.59
C ARG A 247 -24.15 -5.76 14.57
N ILE A 248 -24.38 -6.40 13.44
CA ILE A 248 -25.39 -5.98 12.48
C ILE A 248 -26.49 -7.05 12.45
N ASP A 249 -27.68 -6.72 12.01
CA ASP A 249 -28.76 -7.68 11.88
C ASP A 249 -28.33 -8.82 10.94
N ARG A 250 -28.25 -10.04 11.50
CA ARG A 250 -27.69 -11.21 10.82
C ARG A 250 -28.54 -11.64 9.63
N ASP A 251 -29.85 -11.58 9.77
CA ASP A 251 -30.79 -11.98 8.71
C ASP A 251 -30.70 -11.03 7.52
N MET A 252 -30.38 -9.76 7.79
CA MET A 252 -30.15 -8.74 6.80
C MET A 252 -28.80 -8.92 6.08
N PHE A 253 -27.76 -9.33 6.83
CA PHE A 253 -26.43 -9.57 6.29
C PHE A 253 -26.40 -10.82 5.40
N GLU A 254 -26.97 -11.93 5.85
CA GLU A 254 -26.97 -13.20 5.13
C GLU A 254 -27.75 -13.12 3.81
N ARG A 255 -28.93 -12.52 3.76
CA ARG A 255 -29.70 -12.31 2.54
C ARG A 255 -28.97 -11.47 1.50
N GLN A 256 -28.25 -10.41 1.93
CA GLN A 256 -27.50 -9.55 1.01
C GLN A 256 -26.14 -10.13 0.60
N TRP A 257 -25.58 -11.05 1.40
CA TRP A 257 -24.27 -11.63 1.13
C TRP A 257 -24.34 -12.86 0.22
N TRP A 258 -25.32 -13.72 0.46
CA TRP A 258 -25.43 -15.00 -0.23
C TRP A 258 -26.55 -15.06 -1.28
N GLY A 259 -27.40 -14.03 -1.37
CA GLY A 259 -28.63 -14.08 -2.16
C GLY A 259 -29.71 -14.91 -1.47
N ASP A 260 -30.97 -14.70 -1.87
CA ASP A 260 -32.02 -15.64 -1.50
C ASP A 260 -31.72 -16.97 -2.21
N GLY A 261 -31.21 -17.96 -1.46
CA GLY A 261 -30.85 -19.30 -1.93
C GLY A 261 -32.04 -20.09 -2.43
#